data_d8fa81fb88ea0709e100cd2154fe1cdb
#
_entry.id   d8fa81fb88ea0709e100cd2154fe1cdb
#
_cell.length_a   1.000
_cell.length_b   1.000
_cell.length_c   1.000
_cell.angle_alpha   90.00
_cell.angle_beta   90.00
_cell.angle_gamma   90.00
#
_symmetry.space_group_name_H-M   'P 1'
#
loop_
_entity.id
_entity.type
_entity.pdbx_description
1 polymer ?
#
loop_
_entity_poly.entity_id
_entity_poly.type
_entity_poly.pdbx_seq_one_letter_code
_entity_poly.pdbx_strand_id
1 'polypeptide(L)'
;IGDKLEWAGTKKPGELANIAVAQGTNGKVMHFEDSTKGNRNAIYNLPYKMNGTVRIELDWKVGECTGGQSYGELRFADSSKNTFFALKTQKGAELQYSANGGIANGLLETDWKDVGTGFNKDTVYNVVIEADFDKKVCNATISDGSKKAKIIDLPFENATDFNAMEVLAVRVEKNFTWATDIDNMKVGIKAN
;
A
#
# COMPACT_ATOMS: atom_id res chain seq x y z
N ILE A 1 -5.32 -17.17 10.26
CA ILE A 1 -4.40 -17.01 9.13
C ILE A 1 -3.03 -17.34 9.68
N GLY A 2 -2.53 -18.52 9.30
CA GLY A 2 -1.30 -19.09 9.89
C GLY A 2 -0.04 -18.36 9.44
N ASP A 3 1.00 -18.53 10.22
CA ASP A 3 2.30 -17.87 10.33
C ASP A 3 3.24 -17.88 9.10
N LYS A 4 2.73 -17.90 7.87
CA LYS A 4 3.57 -17.80 6.67
C LYS A 4 3.08 -16.70 5.74
N LEU A 5 3.58 -15.50 5.97
CA LEU A 5 3.64 -14.45 4.96
C LEU A 5 4.78 -14.81 3.99
N GLU A 6 4.47 -15.43 2.87
CA GLU A 6 5.44 -15.62 1.79
C GLU A 6 5.48 -14.37 0.92
N TRP A 7 6.56 -13.63 1.01
CA TRP A 7 6.82 -12.47 0.17
C TRP A 7 7.60 -12.90 -1.06
N ALA A 8 6.99 -12.73 -2.21
CA ALA A 8 7.68 -12.88 -3.49
C ALA A 8 8.23 -11.51 -3.89
N GLY A 9 9.49 -11.28 -3.65
CA GLY A 9 10.20 -10.12 -4.22
C GLY A 9 10.51 -10.36 -5.69
N THR A 10 10.43 -9.32 -6.52
CA THR A 10 10.75 -9.38 -7.95
C THR A 10 12.25 -9.31 -8.24
N LYS A 11 13.13 -9.25 -7.24
CA LYS A 11 14.59 -9.17 -7.37
C LYS A 11 15.32 -10.30 -6.65
N LYS A 12 16.56 -10.53 -7.08
CA LYS A 12 17.43 -11.58 -6.54
C LYS A 12 17.58 -11.48 -5.01
N PRO A 13 17.72 -12.61 -4.29
CA PRO A 13 18.09 -12.59 -2.87
C PRO A 13 19.32 -11.71 -2.65
N GLY A 14 19.24 -10.77 -1.73
CA GLY A 14 20.28 -9.75 -1.47
C GLY A 14 20.00 -8.35 -2.04
N GLU A 15 19.02 -8.20 -2.94
CA GLU A 15 18.57 -6.91 -3.46
C GLU A 15 17.22 -6.46 -2.87
N LEU A 16 16.62 -7.27 -2.01
CA LEU A 16 15.38 -6.96 -1.33
C LEU A 16 15.63 -5.95 -0.21
N ALA A 17 14.73 -5.01 -0.08
CA ALA A 17 14.59 -4.25 1.15
C ALA A 17 14.49 -5.20 2.34
N ASN A 18 14.93 -4.77 3.50
CA ASN A 18 14.80 -5.56 4.72
C ASN A 18 13.31 -5.69 5.05
N ILE A 19 12.77 -6.88 4.80
CA ILE A 19 11.42 -7.23 5.21
C ILE A 19 11.56 -8.12 6.43
N ALA A 20 11.01 -7.68 7.53
CA ALA A 20 11.05 -8.40 8.77
C ALA A 20 9.67 -8.44 9.43
N VAL A 21 9.43 -9.48 10.21
CA VAL A 21 8.37 -9.46 11.21
C VAL A 21 8.96 -8.79 12.43
N ALA A 22 8.63 -7.53 12.63
CA ALA A 22 9.11 -6.75 13.77
C ALA A 22 8.11 -6.78 14.93
N GLN A 23 8.58 -6.44 16.13
CA GLN A 23 7.69 -6.26 17.27
C GLN A 23 7.03 -4.88 17.16
N GLY A 24 5.72 -4.85 16.95
CA GLY A 24 4.91 -3.63 17.01
C GLY A 24 4.38 -3.35 18.41
N THR A 25 3.64 -2.27 18.55
CA THR A 25 3.07 -1.83 19.84
C THR A 25 2.06 -2.86 20.40
N ASN A 26 1.32 -3.53 19.53
CA ASN A 26 0.27 -4.47 19.90
C ASN A 26 0.52 -5.91 19.41
N GLY A 27 1.77 -6.26 19.12
CA GLY A 27 2.12 -7.57 18.58
C GLY A 27 3.15 -7.51 17.46
N LYS A 28 3.13 -8.49 16.58
CA LYS A 28 4.02 -8.55 15.43
C LYS A 28 3.46 -7.74 14.27
N VAL A 29 4.28 -6.88 13.69
CA VAL A 29 3.97 -6.11 12.49
C VAL A 29 4.85 -6.56 11.34
N MET A 30 4.39 -6.37 10.13
CA MET A 30 5.22 -6.50 8.96
C MET A 30 5.96 -5.19 8.75
N HIS A 31 7.27 -5.24 8.86
CA HIS A 31 8.16 -4.10 8.66
C HIS A 31 8.86 -4.19 7.30
N PHE A 32 8.80 -3.11 6.56
CA PHE A 32 9.54 -2.93 5.31
C PHE A 32 10.45 -1.71 5.46
N GLU A 33 11.73 -1.87 5.14
CA GLU A 33 12.72 -0.78 5.17
C GLU A 33 13.60 -0.83 3.93
N ASP A 34 13.81 0.33 3.30
CA ASP A 34 14.78 0.52 2.23
C ASP A 34 15.66 1.74 2.50
N SER A 35 16.97 1.52 2.51
CA SER A 35 18.00 2.54 2.66
C SER A 35 18.97 2.61 1.48
N THR A 36 18.73 1.86 0.40
CA THR A 36 19.59 1.83 -0.80
C THR A 36 19.04 2.69 -1.92
N LYS A 37 19.88 3.23 -2.81
CA LYS A 37 19.43 4.00 -3.97
C LYS A 37 18.69 3.11 -4.97
N GLY A 38 17.61 3.61 -5.55
CA GLY A 38 16.78 2.95 -6.56
C GLY A 38 15.40 2.58 -6.03
N ASN A 39 14.61 1.95 -6.87
CA ASN A 39 13.28 1.49 -6.48
C ASN A 39 13.38 0.10 -5.88
N ARG A 40 12.66 -0.13 -4.79
CA ARG A 40 12.54 -1.43 -4.12
C ARG A 40 11.09 -1.72 -3.83
N ASN A 41 10.69 -2.96 -4.03
CA ASN A 41 9.33 -3.37 -3.73
C ASN A 41 9.28 -4.73 -3.04
N ALA A 42 8.18 -4.94 -2.34
CA ALA A 42 7.76 -6.22 -1.81
C ALA A 42 6.31 -6.46 -2.24
N ILE A 43 6.03 -7.64 -2.76
CA ILE A 43 4.70 -8.02 -3.20
C ILE A 43 4.22 -9.18 -2.33
N TYR A 44 3.09 -8.98 -1.68
CA TYR A 44 2.34 -10.02 -1.01
C TYR A 44 1.21 -10.49 -1.91
N ASN A 45 1.23 -11.77 -2.29
CA ASN A 45 0.15 -12.38 -3.05
C ASN A 45 -0.76 -13.17 -2.10
N LEU A 46 -2.06 -12.93 -2.21
CA LEU A 46 -3.05 -13.77 -1.55
C LEU A 46 -3.06 -15.15 -2.22
N PRO A 47 -3.34 -16.22 -1.46
CA PRO A 47 -3.42 -17.58 -2.02
C PRO A 47 -4.65 -17.80 -2.92
N TYR A 48 -5.54 -16.84 -2.98
CA TYR A 48 -6.79 -16.88 -3.76
C TYR A 48 -7.13 -15.49 -4.32
N LYS A 49 -7.99 -15.48 -5.35
CA LYS A 49 -8.55 -14.27 -5.93
C LYS A 49 -9.88 -13.95 -5.27
N MET A 50 -10.13 -12.69 -5.00
CA MET A 50 -11.37 -12.23 -4.39
C MET A 50 -12.11 -11.30 -5.37
N ASN A 51 -13.32 -11.70 -5.74
CA ASN A 51 -14.19 -10.97 -6.67
C ASN A 51 -15.42 -10.40 -5.95
N GLY A 52 -16.27 -9.67 -6.68
CA GLY A 52 -17.43 -8.98 -6.13
C GLY A 52 -17.03 -7.76 -5.31
N THR A 53 -17.71 -7.49 -4.23
CA THR A 53 -17.35 -6.39 -3.34
C THR A 53 -16.38 -6.88 -2.26
N VAL A 54 -15.13 -6.47 -2.35
CA VAL A 54 -14.07 -6.86 -1.42
C VAL A 54 -13.81 -5.72 -0.43
N ARG A 55 -13.78 -6.05 0.86
CA ARG A 55 -13.36 -5.13 1.93
C ARG A 55 -11.97 -5.51 2.42
N ILE A 56 -11.08 -4.52 2.43
CA ILE A 56 -9.72 -4.61 2.97
C ILE A 56 -9.62 -3.61 4.11
N GLU A 57 -9.06 -4.03 5.23
CA GLU A 57 -8.80 -3.18 6.39
C GLU A 57 -7.40 -3.47 6.89
N LEU A 58 -6.62 -2.42 7.17
CA LEU A 58 -5.30 -2.54 7.73
C LEU A 58 -4.89 -1.28 8.50
N ASP A 59 -3.92 -1.44 9.37
CA ASP A 59 -3.20 -0.33 9.97
C ASP A 59 -1.87 -0.14 9.23
N TRP A 60 -1.62 1.10 8.78
CA TRP A 60 -0.44 1.49 8.03
C TRP A 60 0.29 2.62 8.72
N LYS A 61 1.56 2.39 9.06
CA LYS A 61 2.43 3.39 9.67
C LYS A 61 3.65 3.62 8.79
N VAL A 62 3.94 4.88 8.47
CA VAL A 62 5.20 5.27 7.86
C VAL A 62 6.11 5.85 8.94
N GLY A 63 7.14 5.08 9.30
CA GLY A 63 8.06 5.45 10.39
C GLY A 63 9.18 6.37 9.93
N GLU A 64 9.74 6.15 8.77
CA GLU A 64 10.82 6.94 8.21
C GLU A 64 10.48 7.37 6.78
N CYS A 65 10.70 8.63 6.47
CA CYS A 65 10.56 9.17 5.12
C CYS A 65 11.46 10.38 4.99
N THR A 66 12.67 10.19 4.45
CA THR A 66 13.67 11.26 4.27
C THR A 66 13.98 11.46 2.79
N GLY A 67 14.35 12.67 2.40
CA GLY A 67 14.64 13.01 1.00
C GLY A 67 13.45 13.69 0.28
N GLY A 68 13.75 14.74 -0.48
CA GLY A 68 12.72 15.64 -1.02
C GLY A 68 11.89 15.06 -2.17
N GLN A 69 12.49 14.23 -3.01
CA GLN A 69 11.85 13.66 -4.21
C GLN A 69 11.55 12.16 -4.10
N SER A 70 11.94 11.56 -3.00
CA SER A 70 11.70 10.15 -2.75
C SER A 70 10.37 9.95 -2.04
N TYR A 71 9.70 8.83 -2.30
CA TYR A 71 8.40 8.53 -1.73
C TYR A 71 8.20 7.02 -1.59
N GLY A 72 7.18 6.66 -0.84
CA GLY A 72 6.74 5.29 -0.72
C GLY A 72 5.26 5.13 -1.11
N GLU A 73 4.92 3.94 -1.57
CA GLU A 73 3.57 3.60 -1.98
C GLU A 73 3.11 2.27 -1.38
N LEU A 74 1.82 2.21 -1.15
CA LEU A 74 1.08 1.00 -0.82
C LEU A 74 0.03 0.79 -1.92
N ARG A 75 0.12 -0.29 -2.66
CA ARG A 75 -0.73 -0.58 -3.82
C ARG A 75 -1.51 -1.86 -3.62
N PHE A 76 -2.75 -1.87 -4.09
CA PHE A 76 -3.64 -3.03 -4.08
C PHE A 76 -4.00 -3.37 -5.52
N ALA A 77 -3.81 -4.63 -5.91
CA ALA A 77 -3.89 -5.04 -7.30
C ALA A 77 -4.58 -6.39 -7.48
N ASP A 78 -4.96 -6.65 -8.72
CA ASP A 78 -5.49 -7.92 -9.16
C ASP A 78 -4.40 -8.96 -9.46
N SER A 79 -4.82 -10.15 -9.81
CA SER A 79 -3.94 -11.26 -10.20
C SER A 79 -3.15 -11.02 -11.49
N SER A 80 -3.56 -10.06 -12.30
CA SER A 80 -2.87 -9.59 -13.51
C SER A 80 -1.96 -8.39 -13.25
N LYS A 81 -1.85 -7.96 -11.97
CA LYS A 81 -1.02 -6.84 -11.52
C LYS A 81 -1.56 -5.46 -11.91
N ASN A 82 -2.85 -5.34 -12.18
CA ASN A 82 -3.52 -4.05 -12.38
C ASN A 82 -3.93 -3.48 -11.02
N THR A 83 -3.50 -2.27 -10.72
CA THR A 83 -3.82 -1.57 -9.48
C THR A 83 -5.24 -1.00 -9.53
N PHE A 84 -6.03 -1.22 -8.48
CA PHE A 84 -7.35 -0.62 -8.30
C PHE A 84 -7.37 0.44 -7.20
N PHE A 85 -6.37 0.45 -6.33
CA PHE A 85 -6.20 1.48 -5.31
C PHE A 85 -4.73 1.57 -4.89
N ALA A 86 -4.25 2.78 -4.69
CA ALA A 86 -2.90 3.03 -4.17
C ALA A 86 -2.87 4.27 -3.28
N LEU A 87 -2.00 4.22 -2.28
CA LEU A 87 -1.63 5.35 -1.42
C LEU A 87 -0.17 5.70 -1.63
N LYS A 88 0.16 6.97 -1.60
CA LYS A 88 1.53 7.49 -1.70
C LYS A 88 1.83 8.47 -0.58
N THR A 89 3.03 8.36 -0.01
CA THR A 89 3.58 9.30 0.96
C THR A 89 4.90 9.88 0.46
N GLN A 90 5.11 11.16 0.66
CA GLN A 90 6.34 11.86 0.31
C GLN A 90 6.70 12.83 1.44
N LYS A 91 8.00 13.06 1.68
CA LYS A 91 8.45 14.00 2.70
C LYS A 91 7.83 15.37 2.48
N GLY A 92 7.15 15.91 3.50
CA GLY A 92 6.48 17.21 3.47
C GLY A 92 5.31 17.32 2.49
N ALA A 93 4.95 16.23 1.80
CA ALA A 93 3.77 16.17 0.96
C ALA A 93 2.58 15.58 1.72
N GLU A 94 1.40 15.88 1.24
CA GLU A 94 0.19 15.25 1.74
C GLU A 94 0.13 13.77 1.33
N LEU A 95 -0.68 13.03 2.04
CA LEU A 95 -1.02 11.66 1.65
C LEU A 95 -1.87 11.74 0.38
N GLN A 96 -1.45 11.03 -0.65
CA GLN A 96 -2.09 11.01 -1.97
C GLN A 96 -2.65 9.62 -2.28
N TYR A 97 -3.63 9.56 -3.16
CA TYR A 97 -4.23 8.32 -3.64
C TYR A 97 -4.37 8.29 -5.16
N SER A 98 -4.45 7.10 -5.72
CA SER A 98 -4.74 6.83 -7.13
C SER A 98 -5.41 5.47 -7.29
N ALA A 99 -5.96 5.18 -8.48
CA ALA A 99 -6.68 3.93 -8.75
C ALA A 99 -6.16 3.12 -9.94
N ASN A 100 -5.34 3.69 -10.79
CA ASN A 100 -4.92 3.01 -12.03
C ASN A 100 -3.40 2.86 -12.08
N GLY A 101 -2.94 1.79 -12.73
CA GLY A 101 -1.53 1.49 -12.90
C GLY A 101 -1.24 0.00 -12.81
N GLY A 102 0.03 -0.36 -12.70
CA GLY A 102 0.48 -1.74 -12.56
C GLY A 102 1.51 -1.90 -11.45
N ILE A 103 1.57 -3.05 -10.81
CA ILE A 103 2.62 -3.40 -9.88
C ILE A 103 3.79 -4.08 -10.58
N ALA A 104 4.98 -4.00 -9.98
CA ALA A 104 6.24 -4.53 -10.49
C ALA A 104 6.79 -3.89 -11.79
N ASN A 105 6.05 -3.04 -12.47
CA ASN A 105 6.43 -2.47 -13.77
C ASN A 105 6.82 -0.98 -13.72
N GLY A 106 7.17 -0.46 -12.55
CA GLY A 106 7.58 0.93 -12.38
C GLY A 106 6.51 1.81 -11.75
N LEU A 107 6.69 3.10 -11.89
CA LEU A 107 5.86 4.12 -11.26
C LEU A 107 4.44 4.13 -11.85
N LEU A 108 3.46 4.35 -11.02
CA LEU A 108 2.14 4.77 -11.46
C LEU A 108 2.27 6.17 -12.05
N GLU A 109 2.19 6.31 -13.35
CA GLU A 109 2.13 7.61 -14.06
C GLU A 109 0.72 8.21 -14.03
N THR A 110 0.00 8.05 -12.94
CA THR A 110 -1.40 8.42 -12.86
C THR A 110 -1.60 9.69 -12.05
N ASP A 111 -2.78 10.28 -12.21
CA ASP A 111 -3.23 11.46 -11.49
C ASP A 111 -3.35 11.18 -9.99
N TRP A 112 -2.29 11.44 -9.26
CA TRP A 112 -2.31 11.41 -7.81
C TRP A 112 -3.17 12.55 -7.28
N LYS A 113 -4.09 12.24 -6.40
CA LYS A 113 -4.99 13.19 -5.74
C LYS A 113 -4.68 13.25 -4.26
N ASP A 114 -4.75 14.43 -3.69
CA ASP A 114 -4.53 14.61 -2.26
C ASP A 114 -5.70 14.03 -1.44
N VAL A 115 -5.38 13.35 -0.37
CA VAL A 115 -6.38 12.79 0.56
C VAL A 115 -7.01 13.90 1.41
N GLY A 116 -6.37 15.06 1.50
CA GLY A 116 -6.83 16.21 2.29
C GLY A 116 -6.44 16.13 3.77
N THR A 117 -5.60 15.18 4.14
CA THR A 117 -4.97 15.09 5.47
C THR A 117 -3.46 15.16 5.30
N GLY A 118 -2.78 16.07 6.03
CA GLY A 118 -1.33 16.14 6.00
C GLY A 118 -0.70 14.82 6.43
N PHE A 119 0.39 14.45 5.78
CA PHE A 119 1.19 13.30 6.19
C PHE A 119 1.94 13.60 7.48
N ASN A 120 1.86 12.68 8.43
CA ASN A 120 2.63 12.73 9.67
C ASN A 120 3.42 11.44 9.83
N LYS A 121 4.74 11.57 9.94
CA LYS A 121 5.63 10.47 10.31
C LYS A 121 5.21 9.88 11.65
N ASP A 122 5.38 8.58 11.80
CA ASP A 122 5.04 7.81 13.01
C ASP A 122 3.56 7.77 13.39
N THR A 123 2.69 8.29 12.53
CA THR A 123 1.24 8.15 12.70
C THR A 123 0.78 6.82 12.14
N VAL A 124 -0.09 6.15 12.87
CA VAL A 124 -0.82 4.98 12.38
C VAL A 124 -2.06 5.46 11.64
N TYR A 125 -2.17 5.09 10.38
CA TYR A 125 -3.36 5.31 9.57
C TYR A 125 -4.15 4.01 9.50
N ASN A 126 -5.39 4.04 9.98
CA ASN A 126 -6.35 2.98 9.69
C ASN A 126 -6.89 3.20 8.28
N VAL A 127 -6.67 2.24 7.41
CA VAL A 127 -7.08 2.25 6.00
C VAL A 127 -8.14 1.19 5.80
N VAL A 128 -9.31 1.61 5.32
CA VAL A 128 -10.42 0.74 4.96
C VAL A 128 -10.75 0.97 3.50
N ILE A 129 -10.72 -0.07 2.70
CA ILE A 129 -10.99 -0.05 1.25
C ILE A 129 -12.17 -0.98 0.98
N GLU A 130 -13.14 -0.50 0.20
CA GLU A 130 -14.22 -1.33 -0.36
C GLU A 130 -14.16 -1.20 -1.89
N ALA A 131 -13.72 -2.26 -2.57
CA ALA A 131 -13.63 -2.32 -4.03
C ALA A 131 -14.75 -3.20 -4.58
N ASP A 132 -15.59 -2.63 -5.44
CA ASP A 132 -16.64 -3.33 -6.17
C ASP A 132 -16.10 -3.62 -7.59
N PHE A 133 -15.69 -4.87 -7.82
CA PHE A 133 -15.09 -5.29 -9.08
C PHE A 133 -16.11 -5.43 -10.22
N ASP A 134 -17.38 -5.54 -9.91
CA ASP A 134 -18.45 -5.58 -10.92
C ASP A 134 -18.76 -4.18 -11.45
N LYS A 135 -18.81 -3.19 -10.53
CA LYS A 135 -19.05 -1.79 -10.86
C LYS A 135 -17.78 -1.01 -11.22
N LYS A 136 -16.60 -1.58 -10.98
CA LYS A 136 -15.30 -0.92 -11.19
C LYS A 136 -15.14 0.37 -10.40
N VAL A 137 -15.57 0.37 -9.15
CA VAL A 137 -15.45 1.51 -8.25
C VAL A 137 -14.84 1.10 -6.91
N CYS A 138 -14.06 2.00 -6.33
CA CYS A 138 -13.44 1.83 -5.04
C CYS A 138 -13.84 2.96 -4.10
N ASN A 139 -14.24 2.61 -2.89
CA ASN A 139 -14.41 3.54 -1.79
C ASN A 139 -13.32 3.30 -0.76
N ALA A 140 -12.75 4.38 -0.22
CA ALA A 140 -11.78 4.23 0.86
C ALA A 140 -12.02 5.24 1.98
N THR A 141 -11.64 4.82 3.17
CA THR A 141 -11.57 5.68 4.35
C THR A 141 -10.16 5.58 4.93
N ILE A 142 -9.55 6.73 5.21
CA ILE A 142 -8.24 6.83 5.81
C ILE A 142 -8.38 7.69 7.06
N SER A 143 -7.95 7.18 8.21
CA SER A 143 -8.08 7.85 9.50
C SER A 143 -6.78 7.77 10.28
N ASP A 144 -6.38 8.88 10.91
CA ASP A 144 -5.25 8.96 11.84
C ASP A 144 -5.71 8.95 13.30
N GLY A 145 -6.98 8.59 13.54
CA GLY A 145 -7.60 8.61 14.86
C GLY A 145 -8.24 9.95 15.22
N SER A 146 -7.75 11.07 14.70
CA SER A 146 -8.30 12.42 14.93
C SER A 146 -9.03 12.98 13.71
N LYS A 147 -8.54 12.66 12.51
CA LYS A 147 -9.10 13.07 11.23
C LYS A 147 -9.51 11.86 10.41
N LYS A 148 -10.47 12.06 9.54
CA LYS A 148 -11.00 11.03 8.67
C LYS A 148 -11.23 11.60 7.27
N ALA A 149 -10.54 11.06 6.29
CA ALA A 149 -10.78 11.33 4.88
C ALA A 149 -11.60 10.21 4.25
N LYS A 150 -12.46 10.56 3.31
CA LYS A 150 -13.24 9.62 2.53
C LYS A 150 -12.99 9.84 1.05
N ILE A 151 -12.74 8.76 0.34
CA ILE A 151 -12.67 8.68 -1.11
C ILE A 151 -13.91 7.91 -1.54
N ILE A 152 -14.70 8.47 -2.43
CA ILE A 152 -16.00 7.90 -2.82
C ILE A 152 -16.02 7.74 -4.33
N ASP A 153 -16.49 6.56 -4.78
CA ASP A 153 -16.71 6.21 -6.18
C ASP A 153 -15.49 6.45 -7.08
N LEU A 154 -14.29 6.15 -6.56
CA LEU A 154 -13.06 6.21 -7.32
C LEU A 154 -13.09 5.13 -8.41
N PRO A 155 -13.16 5.50 -9.71
CA PRO A 155 -13.22 4.50 -10.76
C PRO A 155 -11.85 3.85 -10.97
N PHE A 156 -11.86 2.57 -11.31
CA PHE A 156 -10.70 1.84 -11.82
C PHE A 156 -11.07 1.02 -13.07
N GLU A 157 -10.11 0.77 -13.96
CA GLU A 157 -10.42 0.22 -15.29
C GLU A 157 -10.15 -1.27 -15.40
N ASN A 158 -8.93 -1.68 -15.14
CA ASN A 158 -8.41 -2.98 -15.59
C ASN A 158 -8.44 -4.08 -14.54
N ALA A 159 -8.47 -3.76 -13.26
CA ALA A 159 -8.47 -4.77 -12.22
C ALA A 159 -9.78 -5.57 -12.19
N THR A 160 -9.68 -6.88 -12.01
CA THR A 160 -10.83 -7.82 -12.04
C THR A 160 -11.06 -8.53 -10.72
N ASP A 161 -10.10 -8.50 -9.84
CA ASP A 161 -10.13 -9.18 -8.54
C ASP A 161 -9.17 -8.48 -7.56
N PHE A 162 -9.15 -8.91 -6.31
CA PHE A 162 -8.06 -8.60 -5.39
C PHE A 162 -7.21 -9.83 -5.15
N ASN A 163 -5.92 -9.74 -5.42
CA ASN A 163 -4.98 -10.84 -5.21
C ASN A 163 -3.63 -10.40 -4.67
N ALA A 164 -3.24 -9.13 -4.80
CA ALA A 164 -1.91 -8.70 -4.43
C ALA A 164 -1.87 -7.34 -3.75
N MET A 165 -0.97 -7.20 -2.79
CA MET A 165 -0.57 -5.93 -2.19
C MET A 165 0.92 -5.70 -2.44
N GLU A 166 1.30 -4.50 -2.87
CA GLU A 166 2.69 -4.10 -3.05
C GLU A 166 3.03 -2.95 -2.11
N VAL A 167 4.19 -3.08 -1.48
CA VAL A 167 4.88 -1.99 -0.79
C VAL A 167 6.04 -1.58 -1.68
N LEU A 168 6.11 -0.30 -2.05
CA LEU A 168 7.14 0.22 -2.96
C LEU A 168 7.81 1.43 -2.33
N ALA A 169 9.14 1.42 -2.27
CA ALA A 169 9.96 2.59 -2.02
C ALA A 169 10.57 3.10 -3.32
N VAL A 170 10.35 4.37 -3.63
CA VAL A 170 10.95 5.03 -4.79
C VAL A 170 11.99 6.02 -4.30
N ARG A 171 13.24 5.79 -4.67
CA ARG A 171 14.37 6.56 -4.19
C ARG A 171 15.11 7.26 -5.32
N VAL A 172 14.98 8.56 -5.32
CA VAL A 172 15.70 9.43 -6.26
C VAL A 172 17.05 9.86 -5.68
N GLU A 173 17.17 9.96 -4.35
CA GLU A 173 18.33 10.50 -3.64
C GLU A 173 19.16 9.41 -2.93
N LYS A 174 20.47 9.65 -2.81
CA LYS A 174 21.42 8.66 -2.28
C LYS A 174 21.23 8.35 -0.77
N ASN A 175 20.78 9.32 0.00
CA ASN A 175 20.68 9.21 1.47
C ASN A 175 19.23 9.14 1.96
N PHE A 176 18.36 8.62 1.15
CA PHE A 176 16.97 8.42 1.51
C PHE A 176 16.79 7.12 2.28
N THR A 177 15.97 7.16 3.29
CA THR A 177 15.42 5.97 3.96
C THR A 177 13.91 6.06 3.95
N TRP A 178 13.25 4.98 3.62
CA TRP A 178 11.81 4.84 3.76
C TRP A 178 11.51 3.53 4.47
N ALA A 179 10.74 3.64 5.54
CA ALA A 179 10.33 2.50 6.33
C ALA A 179 8.83 2.56 6.61
N THR A 180 8.18 1.43 6.64
CA THR A 180 6.76 1.32 6.93
C THR A 180 6.42 0.06 7.68
N ASP A 181 5.39 0.15 8.50
CA ASP A 181 4.79 -0.99 9.18
C ASP A 181 3.36 -1.22 8.67
N ILE A 182 2.99 -2.47 8.47
CA ILE A 182 1.62 -2.88 8.17
C ILE A 182 1.18 -3.89 9.22
N ASP A 183 0.02 -3.65 9.80
CA ASP A 183 -0.56 -4.49 10.84
C ASP A 183 -2.07 -4.69 10.64
N ASN A 184 -2.63 -5.59 11.39
CA ASN A 184 -4.09 -5.83 11.51
C ASN A 184 -4.82 -6.03 10.17
N MET A 185 -4.12 -6.53 9.15
CA MET A 185 -4.71 -6.73 7.83
C MET A 185 -5.83 -7.77 7.87
N LYS A 186 -7.00 -7.36 7.46
CA LYS A 186 -8.20 -8.19 7.30
C LYS A 186 -8.73 -8.03 5.88
N VAL A 187 -9.10 -9.11 5.26
CA VAL A 187 -9.70 -9.13 3.93
C VAL A 187 -10.94 -10.01 3.95
N GLY A 188 -12.01 -9.54 3.34
CA GLY A 188 -13.26 -10.29 3.26
C GLY A 188 -14.10 -9.86 2.07
N ILE A 189 -15.00 -10.74 1.63
CA ILE A 189 -16.04 -10.43 0.66
C ILE A 189 -17.24 -9.90 1.44
N LYS A 190 -17.75 -8.75 1.03
CA LYS A 190 -18.98 -8.19 1.59
C LYS A 190 -20.16 -9.01 1.06
N ALA A 191 -20.92 -9.61 1.96
CA ALA A 191 -22.18 -10.23 1.57
C ALA A 191 -23.15 -9.14 1.06
N ASN A 192 -23.77 -9.44 -0.07
CA ASN A 192 -24.85 -8.60 -0.63
C ASN A 192 -26.10 -8.67 0.22
#